data_4ea2ee11fbcb9184b7a52bdf26a63244
#
_entry.id   4ea2ee11fbcb9184b7a52bdf26a63244
#
_cell.length_a   1.000
_cell.length_b   1.000
_cell.length_c   1.000
_cell.angle_alpha   90.00
_cell.angle_beta   90.00
_cell.angle_gamma   90.00
#
_symmetry.space_group_name_H-M   'P 1'
#
loop_
_entity.id
_entity.type
_entity.pdbx_description
1 polymer ?
#
loop_
_entity_poly.entity_id
_entity_poly.type
_entity_poly.pdbx_seq_one_letter_code
_entity_poly.pdbx_strand_id
1 'polypeptide(L)'
;ILVNWGGGFPTPEIVGNVDNQNLHALKDIEYVVVTNPEFVYQAKDLAEFHQKEDGMNVAVVTTDQVYNEFSSGTPDPTAIRAFMKMLWDKASKSEYGVYPQYLLLMGDGTYDNRGILKMNDNNKILTYQSVKSLNETSSFSCDDYFGYVEDGSFGYNNLYTNKRINIGVGRFPVSKAEQAENLVNKVKQYYALGPGEWKTKVLALADDNDEQNSSSGYHSFSTHQEEAITTLE
;
A
#
# COMPACT_ATOMS: atom_id res chain seq x y z
N ILE A 1 20.37 21.96 -9.53
CA ILE A 1 21.67 22.57 -9.83
C ILE A 1 22.45 22.62 -8.52
N LEU A 2 23.53 21.82 -8.44
CA LEU A 2 24.46 21.83 -7.32
C LEU A 2 25.50 22.91 -7.62
N VAL A 3 25.52 23.98 -6.83
CA VAL A 3 26.54 25.02 -6.91
C VAL A 3 27.52 24.81 -5.76
N ASN A 4 28.74 24.43 -6.07
CA ASN A 4 29.81 24.28 -5.09
C ASN A 4 30.72 25.50 -5.14
N TRP A 5 30.79 26.25 -4.05
CA TRP A 5 31.62 27.43 -3.88
C TRP A 5 32.88 27.05 -3.10
N GLY A 6 33.92 26.54 -3.79
CA GLY A 6 35.27 26.44 -3.24
C GLY A 6 35.61 25.22 -2.40
N GLY A 7 34.85 24.16 -2.45
CA GLY A 7 35.20 22.84 -1.90
C GLY A 7 35.22 21.75 -2.98
N GLY A 8 35.91 20.65 -2.77
CA GLY A 8 35.83 19.48 -3.66
C GLY A 8 34.40 18.94 -3.76
N PHE A 9 34.01 18.41 -4.91
CA PHE A 9 32.74 17.71 -5.03
C PHE A 9 32.73 16.49 -4.08
N PRO A 10 31.60 16.18 -3.42
CA PRO A 10 31.51 14.97 -2.65
C PRO A 10 31.80 13.76 -3.54
N THR A 11 32.66 12.88 -3.09
CA THR A 11 32.95 11.62 -3.79
C THR A 11 31.93 10.59 -3.33
N PRO A 12 31.22 9.91 -4.25
CA PRO A 12 30.29 8.85 -3.86
C PRO A 12 31.05 7.66 -3.27
N GLU A 13 30.51 7.08 -2.23
CA GLU A 13 30.98 5.83 -1.67
C GLU A 13 30.39 4.66 -2.47
N ILE A 14 31.24 3.69 -2.82
CA ILE A 14 30.78 2.47 -3.48
C ILE A 14 30.35 1.49 -2.38
N VAL A 15 29.05 1.28 -2.23
CA VAL A 15 28.48 0.38 -1.22
C VAL A 15 28.57 -1.09 -1.67
N GLY A 16 28.38 -1.38 -2.96
CA GLY A 16 28.44 -2.73 -3.50
C GLY A 16 27.74 -2.84 -4.86
N ASN A 17 27.60 -4.06 -5.33
CA ASN A 17 26.84 -4.40 -6.52
C ASN A 17 25.39 -4.69 -6.16
N VAL A 18 24.47 -4.29 -7.03
CA VAL A 18 23.06 -4.72 -6.95
C VAL A 18 22.93 -6.03 -7.70
N ASP A 19 22.25 -7.01 -7.10
CA ASP A 19 21.95 -8.29 -7.73
C ASP A 19 21.14 -8.10 -9.01
N ASN A 20 21.37 -8.95 -10.00
CA ASN A 20 20.57 -8.93 -11.22
C ASN A 20 19.10 -9.20 -10.89
N GLN A 21 18.23 -8.31 -11.34
CA GLN A 21 16.79 -8.40 -11.17
C GLN A 21 16.07 -7.98 -12.46
N ASN A 22 14.81 -8.35 -12.61
CA ASN A 22 13.98 -7.94 -13.74
C ASN A 22 12.50 -7.99 -13.35
N LEU A 23 12.02 -6.99 -12.62
CA LEU A 23 10.60 -6.86 -12.28
C LEU A 23 9.75 -6.55 -13.53
N HIS A 24 10.37 -5.94 -14.55
CA HIS A 24 9.73 -5.71 -15.82
C HIS A 24 9.39 -6.99 -16.59
N ALA A 25 9.94 -8.15 -16.24
CA ALA A 25 9.54 -9.42 -16.83
C ALA A 25 8.25 -10.01 -16.22
N LEU A 26 7.84 -9.56 -15.06
CA LEU A 26 6.64 -10.04 -14.38
C LEU A 26 5.37 -9.74 -15.18
N LYS A 27 4.46 -10.68 -15.22
CA LYS A 27 3.15 -10.59 -15.87
C LYS A 27 2.18 -11.57 -15.22
N ASP A 28 0.91 -11.36 -15.43
CA ASP A 28 -0.18 -12.25 -15.00
C ASP A 28 -0.16 -12.50 -13.48
N ILE A 29 0.17 -11.47 -12.71
CA ILE A 29 0.23 -11.51 -11.24
C ILE A 29 -1.08 -10.97 -10.68
N GLU A 30 -1.76 -11.76 -9.84
CA GLU A 30 -3.02 -11.39 -9.20
C GLU A 30 -2.79 -10.71 -7.84
N TYR A 31 -1.79 -11.18 -7.10
CA TYR A 31 -1.47 -10.67 -5.78
C TYR A 31 0.01 -10.29 -5.69
N VAL A 32 0.27 -9.06 -5.31
CA VAL A 32 1.63 -8.54 -5.11
C VAL A 32 1.86 -8.30 -3.62
N VAL A 33 2.97 -8.82 -3.12
CA VAL A 33 3.47 -8.51 -1.78
C VAL A 33 4.75 -7.70 -1.94
N VAL A 34 4.67 -6.40 -1.63
CA VAL A 34 5.86 -5.55 -1.48
C VAL A 34 6.29 -5.61 -0.03
N THR A 35 7.53 -6.03 0.22
CA THR A 35 8.03 -6.24 1.58
C THR A 35 9.34 -5.50 1.82
N ASN A 36 9.56 -5.07 3.08
CA ASN A 36 10.91 -4.71 3.50
C ASN A 36 11.81 -5.97 3.41
N PRO A 37 13.10 -5.85 3.02
CA PRO A 37 14.01 -6.99 2.95
C PRO A 37 14.07 -7.83 4.23
N GLU A 38 13.88 -7.25 5.40
CA GLU A 38 13.87 -7.94 6.68
C GLU A 38 12.74 -8.97 6.84
N PHE A 39 11.65 -8.87 6.06
CA PHE A 39 10.45 -9.70 6.18
C PHE A 39 10.20 -10.60 4.97
N VAL A 40 11.19 -10.77 4.08
CA VAL A 40 11.08 -11.57 2.85
C VAL A 40 10.65 -13.01 3.13
N TYR A 41 11.13 -13.61 4.21
CA TYR A 41 10.77 -14.98 4.58
C TYR A 41 9.27 -15.09 4.87
N GLN A 42 8.74 -14.19 5.70
CA GLN A 42 7.33 -14.16 6.07
C GLN A 42 6.42 -13.81 4.87
N ALA A 43 6.90 -12.93 4.00
CA ALA A 43 6.20 -12.60 2.76
C ALA A 43 6.08 -13.80 1.81
N LYS A 44 7.15 -14.59 1.68
CA LYS A 44 7.13 -15.82 0.88
C LYS A 44 6.23 -16.88 1.49
N ASP A 45 6.25 -17.04 2.80
CA ASP A 45 5.38 -17.98 3.51
C ASP A 45 3.88 -17.63 3.31
N LEU A 46 3.53 -16.35 3.33
CA LEU A 46 2.19 -15.90 3.00
C LEU A 46 1.84 -16.13 1.52
N ALA A 47 2.78 -15.87 0.62
CA ALA A 47 2.59 -16.08 -0.81
C ALA A 47 2.34 -17.54 -1.14
N GLU A 48 3.15 -18.46 -0.61
CA GLU A 48 2.98 -19.90 -0.78
C GLU A 48 1.61 -20.38 -0.26
N PHE A 49 1.17 -19.80 0.86
CA PHE A 49 -0.15 -20.08 1.42
C PHE A 49 -1.27 -19.71 0.42
N HIS A 50 -1.28 -18.47 -0.09
CA HIS A 50 -2.31 -18.00 -1.02
C HIS A 50 -2.24 -18.70 -2.40
N GLN A 51 -1.03 -19.07 -2.85
CA GLN A 51 -0.88 -19.89 -4.05
C GLN A 51 -1.55 -21.26 -3.89
N LYS A 52 -1.40 -21.86 -2.71
CA LYS A 52 -1.95 -23.19 -2.42
C LYS A 52 -3.45 -23.17 -2.12
N GLU A 53 -3.91 -22.26 -1.28
CA GLU A 53 -5.30 -22.25 -0.79
C GLU A 53 -6.26 -21.55 -1.76
N ASP A 54 -5.80 -20.46 -2.40
CA ASP A 54 -6.64 -19.62 -3.27
C ASP A 54 -6.32 -19.81 -4.76
N GLY A 55 -5.24 -20.52 -5.10
CA GLY A 55 -4.80 -20.71 -6.47
C GLY A 55 -4.28 -19.46 -7.17
N MET A 56 -3.97 -18.40 -6.41
CA MET A 56 -3.52 -17.11 -6.92
C MET A 56 -2.08 -17.16 -7.44
N ASN A 57 -1.80 -16.39 -8.50
CA ASN A 57 -0.44 -16.11 -8.92
C ASN A 57 0.11 -14.94 -8.10
N VAL A 58 1.02 -15.25 -7.15
CA VAL A 58 1.54 -14.27 -6.17
C VAL A 58 2.99 -13.92 -6.48
N ALA A 59 3.31 -12.62 -6.51
CA ALA A 59 4.68 -12.12 -6.58
C ALA A 59 5.10 -11.48 -5.26
N VAL A 60 6.28 -11.87 -4.76
CA VAL A 60 6.93 -11.22 -3.62
C VAL A 60 8.12 -10.43 -4.12
N VAL A 61 8.14 -9.14 -3.85
CA VAL A 61 9.22 -8.22 -4.23
C VAL A 61 9.64 -7.37 -3.02
N THR A 62 10.91 -7.03 -2.95
CA THR A 62 11.39 -6.12 -1.89
C THR A 62 11.26 -4.66 -2.31
N THR A 63 11.20 -3.77 -1.33
CA THR A 63 11.27 -2.33 -1.56
C THR A 63 12.50 -1.94 -2.38
N ASP A 64 13.66 -2.53 -2.06
CA ASP A 64 14.92 -2.25 -2.77
C ASP A 64 14.82 -2.62 -4.25
N GLN A 65 14.24 -3.79 -4.56
CA GLN A 65 14.03 -4.21 -5.95
C GLN A 65 13.12 -3.23 -6.70
N VAL A 66 12.04 -2.79 -6.06
CA VAL A 66 11.12 -1.83 -6.66
C VAL A 66 11.81 -0.48 -6.86
N TYR A 67 12.53 0.02 -5.86
CA TYR A 67 13.22 1.31 -5.97
C TYR A 67 14.32 1.28 -7.04
N ASN A 68 15.06 0.19 -7.16
CA ASN A 68 16.10 0.05 -8.17
C ASN A 68 15.56 0.19 -9.59
N GLU A 69 14.41 -0.42 -9.90
CA GLU A 69 13.87 -0.40 -11.27
C GLU A 69 12.94 0.79 -11.56
N PHE A 70 12.25 1.34 -10.56
CA PHE A 70 11.20 2.35 -10.77
C PHE A 70 11.53 3.75 -10.23
N SER A 71 12.61 3.91 -9.45
CA SER A 71 13.05 5.21 -8.94
C SER A 71 14.58 5.37 -8.88
N SER A 72 15.31 4.61 -9.70
CA SER A 72 16.78 4.69 -9.77
C SER A 72 17.48 4.49 -8.43
N GLY A 73 16.93 3.59 -7.58
CA GLY A 73 17.44 3.27 -6.26
C GLY A 73 17.04 4.25 -5.15
N THR A 74 16.31 5.31 -5.48
CA THR A 74 15.85 6.27 -4.47
C THR A 74 14.56 5.77 -3.81
N PRO A 75 14.47 5.70 -2.48
CA PRO A 75 13.22 5.41 -1.79
C PRO A 75 12.13 6.43 -2.15
N ASP A 76 11.10 5.98 -2.86
CA ASP A 76 9.99 6.80 -3.34
C ASP A 76 8.69 6.00 -3.36
N PRO A 77 7.61 6.44 -2.67
CA PRO A 77 6.33 5.74 -2.73
C PRO A 77 5.78 5.66 -4.16
N THR A 78 6.13 6.61 -5.05
CA THR A 78 5.68 6.57 -6.46
C THR A 78 6.23 5.37 -7.21
N ALA A 79 7.38 4.82 -6.83
CA ALA A 79 7.96 3.63 -7.43
C ALA A 79 7.07 2.40 -7.26
N ILE A 80 6.48 2.21 -6.07
CA ILE A 80 5.55 1.10 -5.81
C ILE A 80 4.31 1.24 -6.70
N ARG A 81 3.74 2.45 -6.78
CA ARG A 81 2.61 2.70 -7.67
C ARG A 81 2.96 2.49 -9.14
N ALA A 82 4.15 2.92 -9.59
CA ALA A 82 4.62 2.71 -10.95
C ALA A 82 4.80 1.23 -11.29
N PHE A 83 5.28 0.44 -10.35
CA PHE A 83 5.37 -1.01 -10.48
C PHE A 83 3.98 -1.65 -10.65
N MET A 84 3.01 -1.31 -9.79
CA MET A 84 1.64 -1.80 -9.90
C MET A 84 0.98 -1.37 -11.21
N LYS A 85 1.20 -0.11 -11.63
CA LYS A 85 0.73 0.40 -12.92
C LYS A 85 1.32 -0.38 -14.09
N MET A 86 2.60 -0.71 -14.06
CA MET A 86 3.25 -1.51 -15.10
C MET A 86 2.58 -2.88 -15.25
N LEU A 87 2.25 -3.56 -14.16
CA LEU A 87 1.52 -4.83 -14.20
C LEU A 87 0.12 -4.66 -14.77
N TRP A 88 -0.61 -3.63 -14.34
CA TRP A 88 -1.93 -3.27 -14.84
C TRP A 88 -1.92 -3.00 -16.35
N ASP A 89 -0.99 -2.16 -16.83
CA ASP A 89 -0.86 -1.79 -18.23
C ASP A 89 -0.49 -2.98 -19.12
N LYS A 90 0.26 -3.96 -18.59
CA LYS A 90 0.53 -5.21 -19.31
C LYS A 90 -0.70 -6.07 -19.46
N ALA A 91 -1.46 -6.23 -18.39
CA ALA A 91 -2.70 -6.97 -18.41
C ALA A 91 -3.70 -6.35 -19.42
N SER A 92 -3.84 -5.02 -19.43
CA SER A 92 -4.74 -4.29 -20.33
C SER A 92 -4.40 -4.44 -21.82
N LYS A 93 -3.14 -4.73 -22.14
CA LYS A 93 -2.66 -4.91 -23.53
C LYS A 93 -2.71 -6.34 -24.01
N SER A 94 -3.05 -7.28 -23.15
CA SER A 94 -3.16 -8.71 -23.46
C SER A 94 -4.62 -9.12 -23.57
N GLU A 95 -4.98 -9.91 -24.58
CA GLU A 95 -6.34 -10.45 -24.77
C GLU A 95 -6.80 -11.30 -23.57
N TYR A 96 -5.85 -11.96 -22.90
CA TYR A 96 -6.10 -12.81 -21.73
C TYR A 96 -5.26 -12.37 -20.52
N GLY A 97 -4.99 -11.08 -20.42
CA GLY A 97 -4.14 -10.54 -19.34
C GLY A 97 -4.83 -10.64 -17.99
N VAL A 98 -4.08 -11.12 -17.00
CA VAL A 98 -4.53 -11.18 -15.62
C VAL A 98 -4.14 -9.87 -14.93
N TYR A 99 -5.15 -9.16 -14.44
CA TYR A 99 -4.95 -7.90 -13.70
C TYR A 99 -4.53 -8.15 -12.26
N PRO A 100 -3.62 -7.34 -11.71
CA PRO A 100 -3.36 -7.36 -10.28
C PRO A 100 -4.63 -6.92 -9.52
N GLN A 101 -5.06 -7.74 -8.59
CA GLN A 101 -6.25 -7.51 -7.77
C GLN A 101 -5.89 -7.00 -6.38
N TYR A 102 -4.76 -7.45 -5.84
CA TYR A 102 -4.35 -7.16 -4.47
C TYR A 102 -2.89 -6.72 -4.39
N LEU A 103 -2.66 -5.76 -3.50
CA LEU A 103 -1.34 -5.30 -3.07
C LEU A 103 -1.27 -5.36 -1.55
N LEU A 104 -0.31 -6.10 -1.01
CA LEU A 104 0.05 -6.04 0.40
C LEU A 104 1.37 -5.30 0.56
N LEU A 105 1.39 -4.33 1.45
CA LEU A 105 2.58 -3.63 1.93
C LEU A 105 3.00 -4.25 3.27
N MET A 106 4.02 -5.12 3.26
CA MET A 106 4.49 -5.79 4.48
C MET A 106 5.62 -4.99 5.10
N GLY A 107 5.26 -4.04 5.93
CA GLY A 107 6.14 -3.13 6.65
C GLY A 107 5.40 -1.89 7.16
N ASP A 108 5.79 -1.42 8.34
CA ASP A 108 5.28 -0.19 8.91
C ASP A 108 5.74 1.04 8.12
N GLY A 109 5.02 2.13 8.23
CA GLY A 109 5.34 3.39 7.61
C GLY A 109 5.03 4.57 8.54
N THR A 110 5.77 5.64 8.38
CA THR A 110 5.57 6.87 9.15
C THR A 110 5.34 8.06 8.21
N TYR A 111 4.77 9.14 8.71
CA TYR A 111 4.66 10.38 7.96
C TYR A 111 6.03 11.06 7.73
N ASP A 112 7.05 10.70 8.52
CA ASP A 112 8.42 11.18 8.34
C ASP A 112 9.20 10.30 7.36
N ASN A 113 8.79 10.31 6.09
CA ASN A 113 9.41 9.51 5.03
C ASN A 113 10.92 9.75 4.87
N ARG A 114 11.42 10.88 5.34
CA ARG A 114 12.83 11.27 5.22
C ARG A 114 13.64 11.05 6.50
N GLY A 115 13.01 10.63 7.59
CA GLY A 115 13.65 10.43 8.87
C GLY A 115 14.21 11.73 9.51
N ILE A 116 13.66 12.89 9.15
CA ILE A 116 14.14 14.20 9.62
C ILE A 116 13.89 14.38 11.11
N LEU A 117 12.74 13.91 11.57
CA LEU A 117 12.32 14.02 12.96
C LEU A 117 12.91 12.93 13.85
N LYS A 118 13.69 12.00 13.26
CA LYS A 118 14.27 10.84 13.95
C LYS A 118 13.22 10.02 14.73
N MET A 119 11.99 10.02 14.25
CA MET A 119 10.87 9.31 14.86
C MET A 119 10.90 7.82 14.51
N ASN A 120 12.00 7.18 14.74
CA ASN A 120 12.21 5.73 14.69
C ASN A 120 12.63 5.14 13.34
N ASP A 121 13.36 4.03 13.43
CA ASP A 121 13.72 3.10 12.36
C ASP A 121 12.50 2.29 11.82
N ASN A 122 11.27 2.73 12.12
CA ASN A 122 10.04 2.01 11.79
C ASN A 122 9.53 2.28 10.38
N ASN A 123 10.16 3.19 9.63
CA ASN A 123 9.73 3.46 8.25
C ASN A 123 10.24 2.36 7.30
N LYS A 124 9.60 1.20 7.36
CA LYS A 124 9.96 0.00 6.59
C LYS A 124 9.46 0.08 5.14
N ILE A 125 8.28 0.66 4.94
CA ILE A 125 7.71 0.94 3.61
C ILE A 125 7.09 2.34 3.64
N LEU A 126 7.55 3.20 2.75
CA LEU A 126 7.10 4.59 2.66
C LEU A 126 5.60 4.69 2.45
N THR A 127 5.00 5.71 3.08
CA THR A 127 3.59 6.08 2.88
C THR A 127 3.48 7.20 1.85
N TYR A 128 2.37 7.24 1.13
CA TYR A 128 1.98 8.44 0.41
C TYR A 128 1.36 9.45 1.38
N GLN A 129 1.73 10.72 1.23
CA GLN A 129 1.20 11.80 2.05
C GLN A 129 0.43 12.79 1.17
N SER A 130 -0.64 13.35 1.73
CA SER A 130 -1.45 14.35 1.05
C SER A 130 -0.62 15.59 0.69
N VAL A 131 -1.05 16.31 -0.36
CA VAL A 131 -0.38 17.53 -0.85
C VAL A 131 -0.27 18.61 0.22
N LYS A 132 -1.23 18.68 1.14
CA LYS A 132 -1.25 19.62 2.26
C LYS A 132 -0.54 19.08 3.50
N SER A 133 0.59 18.39 3.33
CA SER A 133 1.31 17.69 4.41
C SER A 133 1.83 18.60 5.54
N LEU A 134 1.85 19.91 5.33
CA LEU A 134 2.22 20.90 6.37
C LEU A 134 1.02 21.42 7.15
N ASN A 135 -0.20 21.03 6.80
CA ASN A 135 -1.41 21.45 7.49
C ASN A 135 -1.87 20.35 8.45
N GLU A 136 -1.82 20.62 9.75
CA GLU A 136 -2.12 19.63 10.81
C GLU A 136 -3.53 19.04 10.72
N THR A 137 -4.50 19.80 10.21
CA THR A 137 -5.89 19.36 10.10
C THR A 137 -6.25 18.75 8.76
N SER A 138 -5.38 18.86 7.75
CA SER A 138 -5.64 18.41 6.38
C SER A 138 -4.58 17.45 5.85
N SER A 139 -3.55 17.13 6.65
CA SER A 139 -2.52 16.16 6.29
C SER A 139 -2.93 14.76 6.73
N PHE A 140 -2.72 13.80 5.85
CA PHE A 140 -2.95 12.38 6.14
C PHE A 140 -2.05 11.50 5.28
N SER A 141 -1.78 10.30 5.78
CA SER A 141 -1.15 9.22 5.01
C SER A 141 -2.24 8.36 4.39
N CYS A 142 -2.02 7.88 3.16
CA CYS A 142 -3.02 7.10 2.45
C CYS A 142 -2.37 6.01 1.59
N ASP A 143 -2.70 4.76 1.86
CA ASP A 143 -2.24 3.62 1.08
C ASP A 143 -3.08 3.37 -0.19
N ASP A 144 -4.30 3.90 -0.28
CA ASP A 144 -5.14 3.84 -1.49
C ASP A 144 -4.42 4.41 -2.72
N TYR A 145 -3.47 5.33 -2.50
CA TYR A 145 -2.61 5.89 -3.53
C TYR A 145 -2.00 4.83 -4.45
N PHE A 146 -1.58 3.71 -3.87
CA PHE A 146 -0.93 2.62 -4.60
C PHE A 146 -1.92 1.81 -5.46
N GLY A 147 -3.21 1.90 -5.17
CA GLY A 147 -4.27 1.20 -5.88
C GLY A 147 -4.89 1.98 -7.04
N TYR A 148 -4.57 3.27 -7.21
CA TYR A 148 -5.02 4.10 -8.34
C TYR A 148 -4.03 3.98 -9.50
N VAL A 149 -4.17 2.97 -10.33
CA VAL A 149 -3.22 2.63 -11.39
C VAL A 149 -3.66 3.03 -12.80
N GLU A 150 -4.94 3.31 -13.03
CA GLU A 150 -5.40 3.81 -14.33
C GLU A 150 -4.96 5.25 -14.59
N ASP A 151 -4.80 5.60 -15.88
CA ASP A 151 -4.46 6.95 -16.28
C ASP A 151 -5.57 7.95 -15.88
N GLY A 152 -5.13 9.02 -15.22
CA GLY A 152 -6.04 10.04 -14.69
C GLY A 152 -6.91 9.58 -13.51
N SER A 153 -6.70 8.40 -12.94
CA SER A 153 -7.38 7.95 -11.71
C SER A 153 -6.91 8.70 -10.47
N PHE A 154 -5.70 9.23 -10.49
CA PHE A 154 -5.13 10.02 -9.42
C PHE A 154 -4.95 11.47 -9.87
N GLY A 155 -5.67 12.41 -9.22
CA GLY A 155 -5.51 13.84 -9.44
C GLY A 155 -4.58 14.44 -8.41
N TYR A 156 -3.62 15.27 -8.84
CA TYR A 156 -2.64 15.95 -7.98
C TYR A 156 -3.28 16.73 -6.81
N ASN A 157 -4.49 17.24 -6.99
CA ASN A 157 -5.20 18.06 -6.00
C ASN A 157 -6.33 17.33 -5.26
N ASN A 158 -6.68 16.12 -5.62
CA ASN A 158 -7.82 15.41 -5.03
C ASN A 158 -7.56 13.91 -5.00
N LEU A 159 -7.28 13.36 -3.83
CA LEU A 159 -7.50 11.94 -3.52
C LEU A 159 -8.97 11.55 -3.70
N TYR A 160 -9.87 12.53 -3.64
CA TYR A 160 -11.32 12.40 -3.89
C TYR A 160 -11.65 12.63 -5.37
N THR A 161 -10.97 11.94 -6.28
CA THR A 161 -11.54 11.78 -7.62
C THR A 161 -12.70 10.81 -7.47
N ASN A 162 -13.82 11.03 -8.14
CA ASN A 162 -14.97 10.11 -8.23
C ASN A 162 -14.59 8.79 -8.94
N LYS A 163 -13.33 8.40 -8.90
CA LYS A 163 -12.79 7.21 -9.52
C LYS A 163 -12.60 6.13 -8.47
N ARG A 164 -12.97 4.93 -8.84
CA ARG A 164 -12.81 3.76 -7.99
C ARG A 164 -11.33 3.38 -7.90
N ILE A 165 -10.92 2.91 -6.75
CA ILE A 165 -9.65 2.22 -6.59
C ILE A 165 -9.66 0.94 -7.45
N ASN A 166 -8.59 0.72 -8.19
CA ASN A 166 -8.51 -0.42 -9.11
C ASN A 166 -8.04 -1.70 -8.43
N ILE A 167 -7.23 -1.58 -7.39
CA ILE A 167 -6.53 -2.67 -6.71
C ILE A 167 -6.82 -2.57 -5.22
N GLY A 168 -7.21 -3.68 -4.58
CA GLY A 168 -7.34 -3.75 -3.13
C GLY A 168 -5.96 -3.61 -2.47
N VAL A 169 -5.78 -2.61 -1.60
CA VAL A 169 -4.52 -2.35 -0.92
C VAL A 169 -4.68 -2.63 0.56
N GLY A 170 -3.74 -3.40 1.11
CA GLY A 170 -3.63 -3.65 2.54
C GLY A 170 -2.21 -3.42 3.04
N ARG A 171 -2.07 -3.15 4.33
CA ARG A 171 -0.77 -3.02 4.98
C ARG A 171 -0.70 -3.90 6.23
N PHE A 172 0.42 -4.62 6.35
CA PHE A 172 0.84 -5.19 7.62
C PHE A 172 1.82 -4.20 8.28
N PRO A 173 1.37 -3.39 9.25
CA PRO A 173 2.20 -2.35 9.87
C PRO A 173 3.16 -3.00 10.88
N VAL A 174 4.14 -3.73 10.36
CA VAL A 174 5.11 -4.48 11.15
C VAL A 174 6.50 -3.83 11.07
N SER A 175 7.17 -3.78 12.21
CA SER A 175 8.52 -3.25 12.33
C SER A 175 9.55 -4.33 12.68
N LYS A 176 9.10 -5.56 12.99
CA LYS A 176 9.91 -6.72 13.36
C LYS A 176 9.42 -7.98 12.68
N ALA A 177 10.35 -8.91 12.38
CA ALA A 177 10.03 -10.19 11.74
C ALA A 177 9.02 -11.02 12.53
N GLU A 178 9.10 -11.02 13.86
CA GLU A 178 8.15 -11.72 14.74
C GLU A 178 6.69 -11.19 14.55
N GLN A 179 6.53 -9.88 14.41
CA GLN A 179 5.21 -9.30 14.16
C GLN A 179 4.66 -9.72 12.79
N ALA A 180 5.53 -9.77 11.77
CA ALA A 180 5.16 -10.24 10.44
C ALA A 180 4.72 -11.72 10.48
N GLU A 181 5.47 -12.57 11.18
CA GLU A 181 5.13 -13.98 11.39
C GLU A 181 3.78 -14.14 12.09
N ASN A 182 3.54 -13.37 13.15
CA ASN A 182 2.27 -13.40 13.88
C ASN A 182 1.08 -13.02 12.98
N LEU A 183 1.23 -12.02 12.10
CA LEU A 183 0.17 -11.64 11.16
C LEU A 183 -0.05 -12.71 10.08
N VAL A 184 1.00 -13.30 9.53
CA VAL A 184 0.88 -14.42 8.59
C VAL A 184 0.17 -15.60 9.24
N ASN A 185 0.56 -15.96 10.46
CA ASN A 185 -0.10 -17.03 11.21
C ASN A 185 -1.58 -16.70 11.49
N LYS A 186 -1.90 -15.44 11.79
CA LYS A 186 -3.29 -15.00 11.98
C LYS A 186 -4.13 -15.19 10.71
N VAL A 187 -3.59 -14.88 9.53
CA VAL A 187 -4.28 -15.14 8.24
C VAL A 187 -4.52 -16.63 8.07
N LYS A 188 -3.52 -17.47 8.26
CA LYS A 188 -3.66 -18.93 8.15
C LYS A 188 -4.69 -19.49 9.13
N GLN A 189 -4.68 -19.00 10.37
CA GLN A 189 -5.68 -19.40 11.37
C GLN A 189 -7.09 -18.98 10.97
N TYR A 190 -7.26 -17.78 10.40
CA TYR A 190 -8.56 -17.32 9.92
C TYR A 190 -9.17 -18.26 8.86
N TYR A 191 -8.35 -18.77 7.95
CA TYR A 191 -8.77 -19.77 6.97
C TYR A 191 -9.14 -21.10 7.66
N ALA A 192 -8.32 -21.54 8.60
CA ALA A 192 -8.52 -22.81 9.32
C ALA A 192 -9.79 -22.83 10.19
N LEU A 193 -10.28 -21.67 10.66
CA LEU A 193 -11.49 -21.57 11.48
C LEU A 193 -12.78 -21.92 10.75
N GLY A 194 -12.75 -22.07 9.41
CA GLY A 194 -13.94 -22.40 8.63
C GLY A 194 -15.05 -21.33 8.70
N PRO A 195 -16.26 -21.66 8.21
CA PRO A 195 -17.41 -20.77 8.27
C PRO A 195 -17.89 -20.57 9.71
N GLY A 196 -18.43 -19.37 10.02
CA GLY A 196 -18.99 -19.05 11.32
C GLY A 196 -19.80 -17.75 11.25
N GLU A 197 -20.86 -17.64 12.02
CA GLU A 197 -21.74 -16.47 12.03
C GLU A 197 -20.99 -15.15 12.26
N TRP A 198 -19.91 -15.18 13.05
CA TRP A 198 -19.09 -13.99 13.33
C TRP A 198 -18.41 -13.42 12.08
N LYS A 199 -18.22 -14.23 11.03
CA LYS A 199 -17.63 -13.78 9.76
C LYS A 199 -18.61 -12.97 8.90
N THR A 200 -19.89 -13.07 9.18
CA THR A 200 -20.95 -12.35 8.46
C THR A 200 -21.54 -11.20 9.28
N LYS A 201 -21.05 -11.00 10.52
CA LYS A 201 -21.51 -9.91 11.39
C LYS A 201 -20.70 -8.64 11.14
N VAL A 202 -21.39 -7.57 10.80
CA VAL A 202 -20.84 -6.22 10.71
C VAL A 202 -21.31 -5.43 11.92
N LEU A 203 -20.37 -4.85 12.66
CA LEU A 203 -20.67 -3.90 13.74
C LEU A 203 -20.43 -2.49 13.20
N ALA A 204 -21.51 -1.71 13.08
CA ALA A 204 -21.44 -0.30 12.79
C ALA A 204 -21.44 0.52 14.07
N LEU A 205 -20.49 1.44 14.18
CA LEU A 205 -20.39 2.38 15.29
C LEU A 205 -20.49 3.80 14.73
N ALA A 206 -21.42 4.59 15.23
CA ALA A 206 -21.60 5.99 14.86
C ALA A 206 -21.72 6.84 16.11
N ASP A 207 -21.30 8.09 15.98
CA ASP A 207 -21.62 9.13 16.94
C ASP A 207 -23.07 9.59 16.76
N ASP A 208 -23.68 10.11 17.80
CA ASP A 208 -25.03 10.69 17.72
C ASP A 208 -25.00 12.03 16.96
N ASN A 209 -26.18 12.42 16.50
CA ASN A 209 -26.32 13.69 15.78
C ASN A 209 -26.27 14.85 16.78
N ASP A 210 -25.29 15.72 16.62
CA ASP A 210 -25.26 17.00 17.33
C ASP A 210 -26.42 17.86 16.82
N GLU A 211 -27.56 17.88 17.55
CA GLU A 211 -28.78 18.62 17.18
C GLU A 211 -28.53 20.15 16.97
N GLN A 212 -27.40 20.66 17.44
CA GLN A 212 -27.06 22.08 17.37
C GLN A 212 -26.51 22.53 16.01
N ASN A 213 -26.12 21.62 15.10
CA ASN A 213 -25.52 21.95 13.80
C ASN A 213 -26.40 21.63 12.57
N SER A 214 -27.70 21.48 12.72
CA SER A 214 -28.63 21.15 11.64
C SER A 214 -28.74 22.20 10.50
N SER A 215 -28.05 23.33 10.62
CA SER A 215 -28.08 24.41 9.59
C SER A 215 -26.99 24.30 8.52
N SER A 216 -26.06 23.36 8.57
CA SER A 216 -24.90 23.31 7.68
C SER A 216 -24.90 22.17 6.66
N GLY A 217 -26.01 21.47 6.43
CA GLY A 217 -26.12 20.48 5.34
C GLY A 217 -25.23 19.23 5.51
N TYR A 218 -24.65 19.01 6.67
CA TYR A 218 -23.95 17.79 6.98
C TYR A 218 -24.97 16.67 7.26
N HIS A 219 -24.99 15.68 6.39
CA HIS A 219 -25.71 14.43 6.68
C HIS A 219 -25.13 13.81 7.95
N SER A 220 -26.01 13.40 8.85
CA SER A 220 -25.61 12.78 10.10
C SER A 220 -24.85 11.48 9.86
N PHE A 221 -23.86 11.17 10.67
CA PHE A 221 -23.13 9.90 10.61
C PHE A 221 -24.05 8.69 10.72
N SER A 222 -25.12 8.78 11.51
CA SER A 222 -26.14 7.74 11.65
C SER A 222 -26.88 7.47 10.33
N THR A 223 -27.26 8.48 9.59
CA THR A 223 -27.95 8.34 8.30
C THR A 223 -27.08 7.64 7.24
N HIS A 224 -25.79 7.99 7.15
CA HIS A 224 -24.86 7.32 6.23
C HIS A 224 -24.64 5.85 6.59
N GLN A 225 -24.68 5.50 7.88
CA GLN A 225 -24.53 4.11 8.29
C GLN A 225 -25.79 3.30 8.05
N GLU A 226 -26.96 3.88 8.26
CA GLU A 226 -28.24 3.24 7.92
C GLU A 226 -28.35 2.97 6.42
N GLU A 227 -27.92 3.94 5.56
CA GLU A 227 -27.84 3.75 4.12
C GLU A 227 -26.82 2.66 3.72
N ALA A 228 -25.68 2.57 4.39
CA ALA A 228 -24.69 1.53 4.15
C ALA A 228 -25.20 0.14 4.55
N ILE A 229 -25.91 0.01 5.67
CA ILE A 229 -26.49 -1.26 6.15
C ILE A 229 -27.59 -1.73 5.20
N THR A 230 -28.49 -0.85 4.79
CA THR A 230 -29.56 -1.17 3.82
C THR A 230 -29.02 -1.56 2.43
N THR A 231 -27.81 -1.17 2.09
CA THR A 231 -27.18 -1.56 0.82
C THR A 231 -26.53 -2.95 0.91
N LEU A 232 -26.33 -3.49 2.12
CA LEU A 232 -25.74 -4.82 2.37
C LEU A 232 -26.80 -5.93 2.57
N GLU A 233 -28.07 -5.59 2.73
CA GLU A 233 -29.24 -6.50 2.74
C GLU A 233 -29.73 -6.79 1.29
#